data_e3b9dd6822cf9aef8a32efc9936c4101
#
_entry.id   e3b9dd6822cf9aef8a32efc9936c4101
#
_cell.length_a   1.000
_cell.length_b   1.000
_cell.length_c   1.000
_cell.angle_alpha   90.00
_cell.angle_beta   90.00
_cell.angle_gamma   90.00
#
_symmetry.space_group_name_H-M   'P 1'
#
loop_
_entity.id
_entity.type
_entity.pdbx_description
1 polymer ?
#
loop_
_entity_poly.entity_id
_entity_poly.type
_entity_poly.pdbx_seq_one_letter_code
_entity_poly.pdbx_strand_id
1 'polypeptide(L)' 'MKNSVKELRKSRNLRQEDLAAILGVTRQTIIAIENNKYDPTLELAMKISEYFEMSVNEIFRLK' A
#
# COMPACT_ATOMS: atom_id res chain seq x y z
N MET A 1 0.14 -0.79 12.28
CA MET A 1 -0.87 0.11 11.70
C MET A 1 -1.71 -0.68 10.73
N LYS A 2 -3.01 -0.52 10.77
CA LYS A 2 -3.92 -1.22 9.86
C LYS A 2 -4.06 -0.45 8.55
N ASN A 3 -4.33 -1.16 7.46
CA ASN A 3 -4.49 -0.51 6.17
C ASN A 3 -5.36 -1.34 5.23
N SER A 4 -5.77 -0.72 4.13
CA SER A 4 -6.61 -1.34 3.12
C SER A 4 -5.85 -1.57 1.81
N VAL A 5 -4.52 -1.62 1.85
CA VAL A 5 -3.72 -1.74 0.63
C VAL A 5 -4.05 -3.03 -0.13
N LYS A 6 -4.20 -4.14 0.59
CA LYS A 6 -4.50 -5.42 -0.05
C LYS A 6 -5.83 -5.38 -0.79
N GLU A 7 -6.86 -4.84 -0.13
CA GLU A 7 -8.20 -4.75 -0.73
C GLU A 7 -8.20 -3.83 -1.96
N LEU A 8 -7.52 -2.69 -1.85
CA LEU A 8 -7.42 -1.75 -2.96
C LEU A 8 -6.67 -2.36 -4.14
N ARG A 9 -5.57 -3.06 -3.84
CA ARG A 9 -4.79 -3.73 -4.87
C ARG A 9 -5.65 -4.76 -5.60
N LYS A 10 -6.36 -5.59 -4.84
CA LYS A 10 -7.21 -6.64 -5.43
C LYS A 10 -8.35 -6.06 -6.24
N SER A 11 -8.89 -4.91 -5.82
CA SER A 11 -9.98 -4.26 -6.57
C SER A 11 -9.55 -3.83 -7.97
N ARG A 12 -8.23 -3.68 -8.19
CA ARG A 12 -7.69 -3.32 -9.50
C ARG A 12 -7.05 -4.52 -10.20
N ASN A 13 -7.25 -5.73 -9.68
CA ASN A 13 -6.72 -6.96 -10.25
C ASN A 13 -5.20 -6.95 -10.36
N LEU A 14 -4.54 -6.34 -9.37
CA LEU A 14 -3.07 -6.26 -9.33
C LEU A 14 -2.52 -7.35 -8.41
N ARG A 15 -1.42 -7.97 -8.85
CA ARG A 15 -0.64 -8.84 -7.99
C ARG A 15 0.28 -7.98 -7.11
N GLN A 16 0.81 -8.57 -6.05
CA GLN A 16 1.73 -7.85 -5.18
C GLN A 16 2.93 -7.30 -5.94
N GLU A 17 3.47 -8.10 -6.86
CA GLU A 17 4.61 -7.67 -7.67
C GLU A 17 4.25 -6.53 -8.62
N ASP A 18 3.01 -6.49 -9.10
CA ASP A 18 2.56 -5.41 -9.97
C ASP A 18 2.54 -4.09 -9.21
N LEU A 19 1.96 -4.09 -8.02
CA LEU A 19 1.90 -2.88 -7.20
C LEU A 19 3.30 -2.44 -6.78
N ALA A 20 4.17 -3.39 -6.45
CA ALA A 20 5.55 -3.08 -6.09
C ALA A 20 6.26 -2.34 -7.23
N ALA A 21 6.10 -2.82 -8.46
CA ALA A 21 6.71 -2.18 -9.62
C ALA A 21 6.17 -0.77 -9.83
N ILE A 22 4.85 -0.60 -9.68
CA ILE A 22 4.21 0.73 -9.83
C ILE A 22 4.77 1.72 -8.82
N LEU A 23 4.96 1.28 -7.57
CA LEU A 23 5.40 2.15 -6.49
C LEU A 23 6.92 2.26 -6.38
N GLY A 24 7.66 1.47 -7.16
CA GLY A 24 9.11 1.51 -7.13
C GLY A 24 9.73 0.89 -5.88
N VAL A 25 9.08 -0.13 -5.33
CA VAL A 25 9.57 -0.86 -4.15
C VAL A 25 9.62 -2.35 -4.46
N THR A 26 10.12 -3.14 -3.52
CA THR A 26 10.18 -4.59 -3.69
C THR A 26 8.84 -5.23 -3.33
N ARG A 27 8.61 -6.43 -3.86
CA ARG A 27 7.43 -7.21 -3.49
C ARG A 27 7.39 -7.48 -1.98
N GLN A 28 8.57 -7.71 -1.37
CA GLN A 28 8.65 -7.94 0.08
C GLN A 28 8.09 -6.75 0.87
N THR A 29 8.34 -5.54 0.40
CA THR A 29 7.80 -4.33 1.05
C THR A 29 6.27 -4.35 1.01
N ILE A 30 5.68 -4.70 -0.13
CA ILE A 30 4.23 -4.76 -0.25
C ILE A 30 3.66 -5.84 0.68
N ILE A 31 4.28 -7.01 0.71
CA ILE A 31 3.85 -8.10 1.59
C ILE A 31 3.87 -7.64 3.06
N ALA A 32 4.96 -6.98 3.47
CA ALA A 32 5.10 -6.53 4.85
C ALA A 32 4.04 -5.47 5.21
N ILE A 33 3.76 -4.56 4.29
CA ILE A 33 2.73 -3.53 4.52
C ILE A 33 1.36 -4.21 4.65
N GLU A 34 1.01 -5.10 3.75
CA GLU A 34 -0.30 -5.75 3.76
C GLU A 34 -0.51 -6.60 5.00
N ASN A 35 0.56 -7.14 5.56
CA ASN A 35 0.49 -7.97 6.76
C ASN A 35 0.66 -7.17 8.06
N ASN A 36 0.66 -5.85 7.98
CA ASN A 36 0.81 -4.95 9.14
C ASN A 36 2.13 -5.16 9.87
N LYS A 37 3.18 -5.60 9.15
CA LYS A 37 4.50 -5.83 9.72
C LYS A 37 5.45 -4.66 9.49
N TYR A 38 5.06 -3.71 8.65
CA TYR A 38 5.89 -2.58 8.28
C TYR A 38 5.00 -1.40 7.96
N ASP A 39 5.26 -0.27 8.61
CA ASP A 39 4.56 0.97 8.30
C ASP A 39 5.36 1.70 7.23
N PRO A 40 4.73 2.10 6.12
CA PRO A 40 5.47 2.73 5.04
C PRO A 40 6.03 4.09 5.46
N THR A 41 7.12 4.50 4.79
CA THR A 41 7.62 5.87 4.94
C THR A 41 6.53 6.84 4.47
N LEU A 42 6.67 8.10 4.88
CA LEU A 42 5.72 9.13 4.43
C LEU A 42 5.68 9.21 2.91
N GLU A 43 6.85 9.17 2.26
CA GLU A 43 6.92 9.23 0.81
C GLU A 43 6.14 8.08 0.17
N LEU A 44 6.32 6.86 0.67
CA LEU A 44 5.64 5.71 0.12
C LEU A 44 4.14 5.79 0.37
N ALA A 45 3.73 6.23 1.57
CA ALA A 45 2.33 6.40 1.89
C ALA A 45 1.66 7.40 0.94
N MET A 46 2.37 8.49 0.62
CA MET A 46 1.84 9.48 -0.32
C MET A 46 1.73 8.93 -1.73
N LYS A 47 2.69 8.11 -2.17
CA LYS A 47 2.62 7.46 -3.48
C LYS A 47 1.43 6.51 -3.56
N ILE A 48 1.18 5.75 -2.50
CA ILE A 48 0.04 4.84 -2.43
C ILE A 48 -1.26 5.64 -2.51
N SER A 49 -1.34 6.72 -1.75
CA SER A 49 -2.49 7.61 -1.73
C SER A 49 -2.78 8.16 -3.12
N GLU A 50 -1.76 8.65 -3.81
CA GLU A 50 -1.92 9.20 -5.15
C GLU A 50 -2.36 8.14 -6.16
N TYR A 51 -1.75 6.97 -6.08
CA TYR A 51 -2.08 5.92 -7.03
C TYR A 51 -3.53 5.46 -6.90
N PHE A 52 -4.02 5.29 -5.69
CA PHE A 52 -5.39 4.84 -5.46
C PHE A 52 -6.39 5.99 -5.39
N GLU A 53 -5.92 7.23 -5.47
CA GLU A 53 -6.78 8.43 -5.44
C GLU A 53 -7.63 8.48 -4.17
N MET A 54 -7.00 8.17 -3.04
CA MET A 54 -7.61 8.20 -1.72
C MET A 54 -6.65 8.86 -0.75
N SER A 55 -7.18 9.46 0.30
CA SER A 55 -6.31 10.10 1.29
C SER A 55 -5.54 9.04 2.09
N VAL A 56 -4.39 9.45 2.64
CA VAL A 56 -3.61 8.56 3.50
C VAL A 56 -4.47 8.04 4.64
N ASN A 57 -5.29 8.93 5.23
CA ASN A 57 -6.13 8.53 6.37
C ASN A 57 -7.24 7.55 5.99
N GLU A 58 -7.65 7.54 4.73
CA GLU A 58 -8.62 6.55 4.27
C GLU A 58 -8.00 5.18 4.07
N ILE A 59 -6.71 5.14 3.73
CA ILE A 59 -6.01 3.89 3.45
C ILE A 59 -5.37 3.32 4.71
N PHE A 60 -4.75 4.16 5.53
CA PHE A 60 -4.01 3.75 6.72
C PHE A 60 -4.71 4.23 7.98
N ARG A 61 -4.76 3.35 8.99
CA ARG A 61 -5.40 3.66 10.27
C ARG A 61 -4.45 3.31 11.40
N LEU A 62 -4.40 4.18 12.41
CA LEU A 62 -3.53 3.95 13.56
C LEU A 62 -3.99 2.76 14.42
N LYS A 63 -5.26 2.40 14.30
CA LYS A 63 -5.81 1.25 15.01
C LYS A 63 -6.70 0.44 14.09
#